data_9d1eb3357531c69a630b3ab88c593873
#
_entry.id   9d1eb3357531c69a630b3ab88c593873
#
_cell.length_a   1.000
_cell.length_b   1.000
_cell.length_c   1.000
_cell.angle_alpha   90.00
_cell.angle_beta   90.00
_cell.angle_gamma   90.00
#
_symmetry.space_group_name_H-M   'P 1'
#
loop_
_entity.id
_entity.type
_entity.pdbx_description
1 polymer ?
#
loop_
_entity_poly.entity_id
_entity_poly.type
_entity_poly.pdbx_seq_one_letter_code
_entity_poly.pdbx_strand_id
1 'polypeptide(L)'
;MIYFLRFFFLIFCFFSFSQNIRDDFLLVAKDSVSFYSFTKKGVTYYRFDDKNTLTKNYINYSRPVPKALESIGLKSVSAVSSGNVVYFLYPGGGLLYRFKNDVIERIDESFAHKNQFSGHFFVYKESLYLLGGYGYWTTKNYLTKFNFQSGNWDFVPSFGQIPEGGINQGSFVKKGNVLSVFDFYATKAGSNIYNRNLFQLNLDSFTWSKKGTINSSFVDDIEKAFLSIKVPFKRGLFQTHYNNKNVSQIIAPSTNSIIYYKNTSLVPLEEGSIIVGNNLVSVVLGSEKTDSALVFKSLDEFLVFEKEGLLYNDSFVFVTYLFIVGGVLLLLILFVFFYFKTAHKVFYFSKDSLFTEEKAIALNKDEKYFLSLLTKSPSETVENALVLNYFNHGAVSLDAAIKRKNKMIDSLNSKFFQRYEIVLIQKKTDEKDSRQVLYFLSKTLKLITISG
;
A
#
# COMPACT_ATOMS: atom_id res chain seq x y z
N MET A 1 -55.09 -21.44 -37.96
CA MET A 1 -53.88 -22.27 -37.68
C MET A 1 -52.73 -21.48 -37.02
N ILE A 2 -52.37 -20.28 -37.48
CA ILE A 2 -51.26 -19.46 -36.90
C ILE A 2 -51.53 -18.95 -35.47
N TYR A 3 -52.80 -18.64 -35.13
CA TYR A 3 -53.17 -18.19 -33.77
C TYR A 3 -53.18 -19.34 -32.76
N PHE A 4 -53.45 -20.55 -33.17
CA PHE A 4 -53.42 -21.73 -32.32
C PHE A 4 -51.98 -22.14 -31.98
N LEU A 5 -51.03 -21.93 -32.92
CA LEU A 5 -49.61 -22.18 -32.68
C LEU A 5 -48.98 -21.17 -31.73
N ARG A 6 -49.41 -19.89 -31.77
CA ARG A 6 -48.97 -18.85 -30.84
C ARG A 6 -49.48 -19.06 -29.43
N PHE A 7 -50.72 -19.54 -29.30
CA PHE A 7 -51.29 -19.87 -27.99
C PHE A 7 -50.60 -21.10 -27.35
N PHE A 8 -50.25 -22.08 -28.15
CA PHE A 8 -49.51 -23.26 -27.69
C PHE A 8 -48.05 -22.90 -27.26
N PHE A 9 -47.41 -21.96 -27.95
CA PHE A 9 -46.09 -21.48 -27.59
C PHE A 9 -46.12 -20.67 -26.29
N LEU A 10 -47.16 -19.89 -26.04
CA LEU A 10 -47.37 -19.16 -24.79
C LEU A 10 -47.62 -20.11 -23.60
N ILE A 11 -48.35 -21.17 -23.78
CA ILE A 11 -48.56 -22.19 -22.75
C ILE A 11 -47.25 -22.97 -22.47
N PHE A 12 -46.46 -23.28 -23.51
CA PHE A 12 -45.16 -23.94 -23.30
C PHE A 12 -44.15 -23.09 -22.60
N CYS A 13 -44.17 -21.74 -22.78
CA CYS A 13 -43.32 -20.83 -21.99
C CYS A 13 -43.67 -20.78 -20.50
N PHE A 14 -44.94 -21.06 -20.14
CA PHE A 14 -45.33 -21.10 -18.72
C PHE A 14 -45.00 -22.44 -18.02
N PHE A 15 -44.78 -23.50 -18.76
CA PHE A 15 -44.44 -24.81 -18.17
C PHE A 15 -42.91 -25.05 -18.06
N SER A 16 -42.08 -24.14 -18.58
CA SER A 16 -40.63 -24.31 -18.54
C SER A 16 -39.96 -23.81 -17.23
N PHE A 17 -40.75 -23.34 -16.27
CA PHE A 17 -40.27 -22.91 -14.95
C PHE A 17 -40.66 -23.86 -13.81
N SER A 18 -40.73 -25.16 -14.09
CA SER A 18 -40.50 -26.10 -13.01
C SER A 18 -38.99 -26.20 -12.76
N GLN A 19 -38.43 -25.23 -12.09
CA GLN A 19 -37.16 -25.45 -11.37
C GLN A 19 -37.46 -26.59 -10.40
N ASN A 20 -36.93 -27.77 -10.68
CA ASN A 20 -36.75 -28.78 -9.66
C ASN A 20 -35.92 -28.11 -8.57
N ILE A 21 -36.57 -27.75 -7.48
CA ILE A 21 -35.92 -27.18 -6.28
C ILE A 21 -35.06 -28.32 -5.78
N ARG A 22 -33.79 -28.32 -6.19
CA ARG A 22 -32.73 -29.18 -5.66
C ARG A 22 -32.73 -28.98 -4.16
N ASP A 23 -32.46 -30.00 -3.38
CA ASP A 23 -32.42 -29.91 -1.92
C ASP A 23 -31.58 -28.71 -1.53
N ASP A 24 -32.30 -27.72 -1.02
CA ASP A 24 -31.75 -26.41 -0.68
C ASP A 24 -30.94 -26.58 0.59
N PHE A 25 -29.65 -26.41 0.48
CA PHE A 25 -28.72 -26.55 1.62
C PHE A 25 -27.85 -25.30 1.79
N LEU A 26 -27.41 -25.09 3.02
CA LEU A 26 -26.49 -24.01 3.38
C LEU A 26 -25.45 -24.55 4.35
N LEU A 27 -24.18 -24.46 3.98
CA LEU A 27 -23.06 -24.81 4.85
C LEU A 27 -22.61 -23.58 5.63
N VAL A 28 -22.45 -23.73 6.94
CA VAL A 28 -21.97 -22.66 7.82
C VAL A 28 -20.90 -23.21 8.75
N ALA A 29 -19.66 -22.71 8.60
CA ALA A 29 -18.60 -23.03 9.53
C ALA A 29 -18.93 -22.49 10.92
N LYS A 30 -18.86 -23.33 11.94
CA LYS A 30 -19.05 -22.93 13.34
C LYS A 30 -17.72 -22.50 13.94
N ASP A 31 -16.72 -23.33 13.79
CA ASP A 31 -15.36 -23.12 14.27
C ASP A 31 -14.33 -23.86 13.37
N SER A 32 -13.10 -24.02 13.82
CA SER A 32 -12.03 -24.67 13.05
C SER A 32 -12.20 -26.19 12.91
N VAL A 33 -13.13 -26.82 13.60
CA VAL A 33 -13.32 -28.27 13.62
C VAL A 33 -14.75 -28.69 13.34
N SER A 34 -15.70 -27.76 13.26
CA SER A 34 -17.12 -28.10 13.13
C SER A 34 -17.90 -27.15 12.24
N PHE A 35 -19.01 -27.64 11.69
CA PHE A 35 -19.91 -26.88 10.83
C PHE A 35 -21.33 -27.41 10.86
N TYR A 36 -22.26 -26.61 10.36
CA TYR A 36 -23.65 -26.97 10.15
C TYR A 36 -23.94 -27.11 8.65
N SER A 37 -24.77 -28.10 8.32
CA SER A 37 -25.42 -28.19 7.03
C SER A 37 -26.94 -28.05 7.24
N PHE A 38 -27.47 -26.91 6.85
CA PHE A 38 -28.88 -26.57 6.96
C PHE A 38 -29.64 -27.04 5.72
N THR A 39 -30.80 -27.63 5.92
CA THR A 39 -31.77 -27.97 4.86
C THR A 39 -33.16 -27.48 5.28
N LYS A 40 -34.14 -27.58 4.41
CA LYS A 40 -35.56 -27.27 4.76
C LYS A 40 -36.12 -28.15 5.85
N LYS A 41 -35.59 -29.37 6.02
CA LYS A 41 -36.11 -30.39 6.95
C LYS A 41 -35.45 -30.36 8.31
N GLY A 42 -34.22 -29.91 8.39
CA GLY A 42 -33.44 -29.89 9.63
C GLY A 42 -32.03 -29.47 9.39
N VAL A 43 -31.20 -29.57 10.42
CA VAL A 43 -29.82 -29.26 10.38
C VAL A 43 -28.94 -30.44 10.77
N THR A 44 -27.89 -30.71 10.05
CA THR A 44 -26.88 -31.67 10.47
C THR A 44 -25.67 -30.93 11.00
N TYR A 45 -25.32 -31.21 12.24
CA TYR A 45 -24.08 -30.75 12.86
C TYR A 45 -23.01 -31.77 12.59
N TYR A 46 -21.87 -31.31 12.04
CA TYR A 46 -20.69 -32.08 11.74
C TYR A 46 -19.51 -31.62 12.58
N ARG A 47 -18.69 -32.58 13.04
CA ARG A 47 -17.45 -32.27 13.75
C ARG A 47 -16.35 -33.24 13.34
N PHE A 48 -15.17 -32.71 13.03
CA PHE A 48 -13.94 -33.47 12.86
C PHE A 48 -13.31 -33.73 14.24
N ASP A 49 -12.90 -34.95 14.50
CA ASP A 49 -12.08 -35.30 15.64
C ASP A 49 -10.58 -35.08 15.36
N ASP A 50 -9.71 -35.37 16.35
CA ASP A 50 -8.27 -35.18 16.23
C ASP A 50 -7.63 -36.12 15.16
N LYS A 51 -8.32 -37.19 14.77
CA LYS A 51 -7.94 -38.11 13.69
C LYS A 51 -8.54 -37.75 12.34
N ASN A 52 -9.16 -36.58 12.23
CA ASN A 52 -9.91 -36.10 11.05
C ASN A 52 -11.09 -37.02 10.67
N THR A 53 -11.61 -37.79 11.65
CA THR A 53 -12.83 -38.59 11.45
C THR A 53 -14.04 -37.69 11.66
N LEU A 54 -15.05 -37.82 10.79
CA LEU A 54 -16.23 -37.00 10.82
C LEU A 54 -17.34 -37.63 11.65
N THR A 55 -17.76 -36.97 12.69
CA THR A 55 -18.99 -37.30 13.43
C THR A 55 -20.13 -36.39 12.94
N LYS A 56 -21.36 -36.92 12.92
CA LYS A 56 -22.55 -36.16 12.52
C LYS A 56 -23.68 -36.38 13.50
N ASN A 57 -24.45 -35.32 13.76
CA ASN A 57 -25.67 -35.35 14.53
C ASN A 57 -26.77 -34.59 13.78
N TYR A 58 -27.86 -35.24 13.47
CA TYR A 58 -28.99 -34.65 12.79
C TYR A 58 -30.00 -34.11 13.82
N ILE A 59 -30.48 -32.92 13.60
CA ILE A 59 -31.40 -32.17 14.46
C ILE A 59 -32.60 -31.77 13.61
N ASN A 60 -33.79 -32.26 13.98
CA ASN A 60 -35.03 -31.77 13.40
C ASN A 60 -35.35 -30.37 13.93
N TYR A 61 -35.88 -29.52 13.08
CA TYR A 61 -36.43 -28.25 13.59
C TYR A 61 -37.65 -28.52 14.46
N SER A 62 -37.70 -27.88 15.61
CA SER A 62 -38.86 -27.95 16.49
C SER A 62 -40.05 -27.09 16.01
N ARG A 63 -39.79 -26.19 15.02
CA ARG A 63 -40.78 -25.38 14.30
C ARG A 63 -40.44 -25.33 12.81
N PRO A 64 -41.42 -25.15 11.92
CA PRO A 64 -41.17 -24.99 10.48
C PRO A 64 -40.23 -23.79 10.21
N VAL A 65 -39.43 -23.93 9.15
CA VAL A 65 -38.61 -22.79 8.65
C VAL A 65 -39.52 -21.62 8.27
N PRO A 66 -39.16 -20.38 8.64
CA PRO A 66 -39.97 -19.22 8.28
C PRO A 66 -40.24 -19.13 6.78
N LYS A 67 -41.50 -18.91 6.37
CA LYS A 67 -41.96 -18.92 4.97
C LYS A 67 -41.09 -18.01 4.06
N ALA A 68 -40.62 -16.88 4.55
CA ALA A 68 -39.78 -15.99 3.76
C ALA A 68 -38.43 -16.62 3.40
N LEU A 69 -37.82 -17.38 4.29
CA LEU A 69 -36.59 -18.15 3.99
C LEU A 69 -36.87 -19.35 3.09
N GLU A 70 -37.95 -20.03 3.36
CA GLU A 70 -38.37 -21.18 2.55
C GLU A 70 -38.62 -20.77 1.07
N SER A 71 -39.23 -19.61 0.85
CA SER A 71 -39.57 -19.12 -0.50
C SER A 71 -38.38 -18.73 -1.36
N ILE A 72 -37.29 -18.24 -0.77
CA ILE A 72 -36.07 -17.83 -1.52
C ILE A 72 -35.04 -18.94 -1.59
N GLY A 73 -35.13 -19.94 -0.72
CA GLY A 73 -34.13 -20.98 -0.54
C GLY A 73 -32.93 -20.57 0.35
N LEU A 74 -32.43 -21.54 1.12
CA LEU A 74 -31.34 -21.30 2.07
C LEU A 74 -30.02 -20.90 1.40
N LYS A 75 -29.76 -21.34 0.17
CA LYS A 75 -28.59 -20.94 -0.63
C LYS A 75 -28.49 -19.43 -0.86
N SER A 76 -29.63 -18.74 -0.88
CA SER A 76 -29.69 -17.33 -1.23
C SER A 76 -29.39 -16.41 -0.04
N VAL A 77 -29.30 -16.93 1.18
CA VAL A 77 -29.03 -16.13 2.38
C VAL A 77 -27.55 -16.07 2.69
N SER A 78 -27.10 -14.96 3.24
CA SER A 78 -25.78 -14.87 3.87
C SER A 78 -25.87 -15.38 5.31
N ALA A 79 -24.94 -16.24 5.72
CA ALA A 79 -24.96 -16.77 7.08
C ALA A 79 -23.62 -16.61 7.79
N VAL A 80 -23.70 -16.36 9.10
CA VAL A 80 -22.52 -16.27 9.97
C VAL A 80 -22.82 -16.96 11.30
N SER A 81 -21.81 -17.56 11.91
CA SER A 81 -21.90 -18.13 13.25
C SER A 81 -21.25 -17.24 14.30
N SER A 82 -21.85 -17.21 15.49
CA SER A 82 -21.31 -16.59 16.68
C SER A 82 -21.59 -17.50 17.88
N GLY A 83 -20.55 -18.16 18.36
CA GLY A 83 -20.70 -19.20 19.39
C GLY A 83 -21.60 -20.37 18.91
N ASN A 84 -22.69 -20.62 19.63
CA ASN A 84 -23.66 -21.67 19.30
C ASN A 84 -24.86 -21.14 18.50
N VAL A 85 -24.80 -19.91 18.00
CA VAL A 85 -25.89 -19.25 17.27
C VAL A 85 -25.48 -19.05 15.82
N VAL A 86 -26.38 -19.33 14.89
CA VAL A 86 -26.17 -18.99 13.47
C VAL A 86 -27.19 -17.92 13.08
N TYR A 87 -26.73 -16.89 12.42
CA TYR A 87 -27.55 -15.80 11.91
C TYR A 87 -27.65 -15.88 10.40
N PHE A 88 -28.87 -15.65 9.88
CA PHE A 88 -29.16 -15.67 8.44
C PHE A 88 -29.69 -14.31 8.03
N LEU A 89 -29.00 -13.67 7.11
CA LEU A 89 -29.42 -12.40 6.55
C LEU A 89 -30.12 -12.63 5.20
N TYR A 90 -31.33 -12.10 5.07
CA TYR A 90 -32.09 -12.11 3.82
C TYR A 90 -31.37 -11.30 2.72
N PRO A 91 -31.44 -11.73 1.45
CA PRO A 91 -30.81 -11.00 0.34
C PRO A 91 -31.22 -9.52 0.27
N GLY A 92 -30.24 -8.66 0.14
CA GLY A 92 -30.44 -7.21 0.09
C GLY A 92 -30.57 -6.55 1.47
N GLY A 93 -30.48 -7.31 2.56
CA GLY A 93 -30.49 -6.81 3.93
C GLY A 93 -31.90 -6.61 4.51
N GLY A 94 -31.94 -6.22 5.76
CA GLY A 94 -33.15 -5.99 6.56
C GLY A 94 -33.53 -7.20 7.39
N LEU A 95 -34.19 -8.19 6.78
CA LEU A 95 -34.68 -9.35 7.50
C LEU A 95 -33.55 -10.21 8.02
N LEU A 96 -33.58 -10.50 9.32
CA LEU A 96 -32.56 -11.26 10.03
C LEU A 96 -33.20 -12.40 10.82
N TYR A 97 -32.67 -13.60 10.64
CA TYR A 97 -33.12 -14.79 11.33
C TYR A 97 -31.98 -15.35 12.19
N ARG A 98 -32.36 -16.11 13.20
CA ARG A 98 -31.44 -16.77 14.13
C ARG A 98 -31.79 -18.23 14.28
N PHE A 99 -30.80 -19.12 14.13
CA PHE A 99 -30.91 -20.52 14.56
C PHE A 99 -30.33 -20.67 15.97
N LYS A 100 -31.14 -21.10 16.89
CA LYS A 100 -30.79 -21.42 18.26
C LYS A 100 -31.80 -22.41 18.83
N ASN A 101 -31.36 -23.40 19.60
CA ASN A 101 -32.22 -24.39 20.26
C ASN A 101 -33.21 -25.03 19.25
N ASP A 102 -32.67 -25.50 18.13
CA ASP A 102 -33.42 -26.23 17.08
C ASP A 102 -34.56 -25.42 16.41
N VAL A 103 -34.54 -24.11 16.54
CA VAL A 103 -35.50 -23.20 15.92
C VAL A 103 -34.79 -22.18 15.04
N ILE A 104 -35.34 -21.95 13.85
CA ILE A 104 -35.04 -20.76 13.06
C ILE A 104 -36.17 -19.76 13.28
N GLU A 105 -35.81 -18.60 13.87
CA GLU A 105 -36.77 -17.54 14.17
C GLU A 105 -36.29 -16.20 13.62
N ARG A 106 -37.25 -15.35 13.26
CA ARG A 106 -36.99 -13.96 12.89
C ARG A 106 -36.73 -13.13 14.14
N ILE A 107 -35.69 -12.29 14.10
CA ILE A 107 -35.27 -11.45 15.24
C ILE A 107 -35.23 -9.96 14.94
N ASP A 108 -35.46 -9.56 13.70
CA ASP A 108 -35.54 -8.15 13.30
C ASP A 108 -36.99 -7.65 13.32
N GLU A 109 -37.15 -6.33 13.51
CA GLU A 109 -38.39 -5.58 13.33
C GLU A 109 -38.38 -4.81 11.98
N SER A 110 -37.43 -5.09 11.11
CA SER A 110 -37.21 -4.42 9.84
C SER A 110 -38.11 -4.97 8.72
N PHE A 111 -37.96 -4.42 7.55
CA PHE A 111 -38.49 -4.97 6.30
C PHE A 111 -37.34 -5.38 5.37
N ALA A 112 -37.64 -6.08 4.27
CA ALA A 112 -36.62 -6.41 3.27
C ALA A 112 -36.09 -5.14 2.61
N HIS A 113 -34.90 -4.70 2.98
CA HIS A 113 -34.32 -3.43 2.53
C HIS A 113 -34.03 -3.40 1.03
N LYS A 114 -33.67 -4.53 0.43
CA LYS A 114 -33.33 -4.68 -1.00
C LYS A 114 -32.26 -3.66 -1.46
N ASN A 115 -31.40 -3.28 -0.55
CA ASN A 115 -30.45 -2.16 -0.74
C ASN A 115 -28.98 -2.57 -0.64
N GLN A 116 -28.69 -3.77 -0.14
CA GLN A 116 -27.33 -4.26 0.07
C GLN A 116 -27.15 -5.71 -0.41
N PHE A 117 -27.63 -6.01 -1.64
CA PHE A 117 -27.36 -7.29 -2.28
C PHE A 117 -25.84 -7.50 -2.42
N SER A 118 -25.36 -8.72 -2.19
CA SER A 118 -23.93 -9.05 -2.20
C SER A 118 -23.08 -8.21 -1.21
N GLY A 119 -23.70 -7.61 -0.20
CA GLY A 119 -23.01 -6.99 0.92
C GLY A 119 -22.33 -8.03 1.80
N HIS A 120 -21.24 -7.66 2.43
CA HIS A 120 -20.50 -8.55 3.32
C HIS A 120 -21.12 -8.55 4.72
N PHE A 121 -21.76 -9.68 5.07
CA PHE A 121 -22.33 -9.93 6.38
C PHE A 121 -21.32 -10.62 7.29
N PHE A 122 -21.03 -10.07 8.45
CA PHE A 122 -19.99 -10.60 9.36
C PHE A 122 -20.26 -10.28 10.82
N VAL A 123 -19.55 -11.01 11.70
CA VAL A 123 -19.55 -10.78 13.15
C VAL A 123 -18.27 -10.11 13.59
N TYR A 124 -18.37 -9.11 14.45
CA TYR A 124 -17.26 -8.53 15.18
C TYR A 124 -17.66 -8.16 16.61
N LYS A 125 -16.92 -8.65 17.62
CA LYS A 125 -17.23 -8.44 19.07
C LYS A 125 -18.73 -8.69 19.37
N GLU A 126 -19.21 -9.89 18.97
CA GLU A 126 -20.60 -10.35 19.17
C GLU A 126 -21.68 -9.50 18.46
N SER A 127 -21.30 -8.47 17.76
CA SER A 127 -22.21 -7.63 16.98
C SER A 127 -22.22 -8.06 15.52
N LEU A 128 -23.38 -7.92 14.90
CA LEU A 128 -23.59 -8.24 13.48
C LEU A 128 -23.45 -6.97 12.64
N TYR A 129 -22.73 -7.07 11.54
CA TYR A 129 -22.47 -5.98 10.62
C TYR A 129 -22.76 -6.38 9.18
N LEU A 130 -23.21 -5.42 8.39
CA LEU A 130 -23.36 -5.53 6.94
C LEU A 130 -22.66 -4.38 6.26
N LEU A 131 -21.70 -4.67 5.39
CA LEU A 131 -20.89 -3.69 4.68
C LEU A 131 -21.14 -3.76 3.17
N GLY A 132 -21.35 -2.60 2.57
CA GLY A 132 -21.42 -2.46 1.12
C GLY A 132 -22.66 -3.09 0.50
N GLY A 133 -22.51 -3.63 -0.70
CA GLY A 133 -23.59 -4.24 -1.48
C GLY A 133 -24.15 -3.31 -2.55
N TYR A 134 -25.15 -3.81 -3.28
CA TYR A 134 -25.83 -3.14 -4.39
C TYR A 134 -27.34 -3.05 -4.14
N GLY A 135 -27.92 -1.95 -4.51
CA GLY A 135 -29.38 -1.77 -4.48
C GLY A 135 -29.77 -0.38 -4.92
N TYR A 136 -31.01 -0.24 -5.42
CA TYR A 136 -31.50 1.03 -5.97
C TYR A 136 -30.52 1.67 -6.96
N TRP A 137 -30.00 0.87 -7.90
CA TRP A 137 -29.14 1.27 -9.03
C TRP A 137 -27.72 1.76 -8.62
N THR A 138 -27.34 1.65 -7.34
CA THR A 138 -26.02 2.07 -6.89
C THR A 138 -25.37 1.03 -5.96
N THR A 139 -24.02 1.03 -5.94
CA THR A 139 -23.27 0.31 -4.93
C THR A 139 -23.13 1.15 -3.66
N LYS A 140 -23.03 0.48 -2.51
CA LYS A 140 -22.96 1.12 -1.19
C LYS A 140 -21.56 0.99 -0.62
N ASN A 141 -21.12 1.99 0.16
CA ASN A 141 -19.87 1.98 0.91
C ASN A 141 -20.07 2.11 2.42
N TYR A 142 -21.31 2.09 2.86
CA TYR A 142 -21.61 2.24 4.26
C TYR A 142 -21.67 0.91 5.00
N LEU A 143 -21.47 1.00 6.31
CA LEU A 143 -21.57 -0.07 7.28
C LEU A 143 -22.85 0.10 8.09
N THR A 144 -23.59 -0.99 8.29
CA THR A 144 -24.70 -1.04 9.24
C THR A 144 -24.40 -2.07 10.32
N LYS A 145 -24.94 -1.85 11.50
CA LYS A 145 -24.85 -2.72 12.67
C LYS A 145 -26.24 -3.09 13.14
N PHE A 146 -26.46 -4.36 13.42
CA PHE A 146 -27.74 -4.80 13.96
C PHE A 146 -27.84 -4.44 15.46
N ASN A 147 -28.91 -3.78 15.83
CA ASN A 147 -29.24 -3.43 17.20
C ASN A 147 -30.22 -4.46 17.77
N PHE A 148 -29.75 -5.31 18.66
CA PHE A 148 -30.55 -6.37 19.27
C PHE A 148 -31.68 -5.87 20.17
N GLN A 149 -31.62 -4.62 20.64
CA GLN A 149 -32.69 -4.06 21.50
C GLN A 149 -33.88 -3.57 20.66
N SER A 150 -33.59 -2.87 19.57
CA SER A 150 -34.62 -2.30 18.70
C SER A 150 -35.05 -3.23 17.59
N GLY A 151 -34.29 -4.32 17.32
CA GLY A 151 -34.52 -5.17 16.15
C GLY A 151 -34.22 -4.50 14.81
N ASN A 152 -33.51 -3.38 14.78
CA ASN A 152 -33.27 -2.60 13.57
C ASN A 152 -31.77 -2.54 13.21
N TRP A 153 -31.48 -2.12 11.98
CA TRP A 153 -30.13 -1.88 11.47
C TRP A 153 -29.78 -0.42 11.60
N ASP A 154 -28.80 -0.12 12.44
CA ASP A 154 -28.29 1.23 12.66
C ASP A 154 -27.12 1.51 11.69
N PHE A 155 -27.09 2.73 11.15
CA PHE A 155 -25.97 3.20 10.36
C PHE A 155 -24.74 3.42 11.26
N VAL A 156 -23.57 2.95 10.81
CA VAL A 156 -22.28 3.16 11.48
C VAL A 156 -21.44 4.12 10.67
N PRO A 157 -21.19 5.35 11.17
CA PRO A 157 -20.29 6.30 10.52
C PRO A 157 -18.90 5.71 10.37
N SER A 158 -18.30 5.90 9.21
CA SER A 158 -16.90 5.52 8.96
C SER A 158 -16.14 6.70 8.34
N PHE A 159 -14.82 6.73 8.55
CA PHE A 159 -13.97 7.88 8.26
C PHE A 159 -12.75 7.46 7.43
N GLY A 160 -11.96 8.44 6.99
CA GLY A 160 -10.72 8.20 6.29
C GLY A 160 -10.89 7.97 4.79
N GLN A 161 -10.09 7.08 4.21
CA GLN A 161 -10.06 6.82 2.76
C GLN A 161 -11.13 5.79 2.36
N ILE A 162 -12.40 6.17 2.49
CA ILE A 162 -13.55 5.31 2.17
C ILE A 162 -13.51 4.95 0.67
N PRO A 163 -13.76 3.68 0.27
CA PRO A 163 -13.86 3.31 -1.13
C PRO A 163 -14.94 4.12 -1.88
N GLU A 164 -14.49 4.90 -2.86
CA GLU A 164 -15.41 5.70 -3.70
C GLU A 164 -16.27 4.79 -4.59
N GLY A 165 -17.53 5.17 -4.79
CA GLY A 165 -18.47 4.46 -5.63
C GLY A 165 -18.99 3.14 -5.06
N GLY A 166 -18.67 2.82 -3.80
CA GLY A 166 -19.20 1.65 -3.10
C GLY A 166 -18.40 0.36 -3.27
N ILE A 167 -18.93 -0.72 -2.68
CA ILE A 167 -18.30 -2.06 -2.64
C ILE A 167 -19.35 -3.08 -3.01
N ASN A 168 -19.23 -3.73 -4.15
CA ASN A 168 -20.12 -4.80 -4.61
C ASN A 168 -19.32 -6.03 -5.05
N GLN A 169 -19.75 -7.23 -4.66
CA GLN A 169 -19.13 -8.52 -5.01
C GLN A 169 -17.63 -8.58 -4.64
N GLY A 170 -17.23 -7.95 -3.53
CA GLY A 170 -15.84 -7.86 -3.11
C GLY A 170 -15.31 -9.12 -2.44
N SER A 171 -13.99 -9.13 -2.30
CA SER A 171 -13.26 -10.06 -1.45
C SER A 171 -13.03 -9.44 -0.08
N PHE A 172 -13.35 -10.19 0.98
CA PHE A 172 -13.29 -9.71 2.36
C PHE A 172 -12.48 -10.65 3.22
N VAL A 173 -11.50 -10.12 3.94
CA VAL A 173 -10.67 -10.87 4.90
C VAL A 173 -10.61 -10.14 6.21
N LYS A 174 -11.16 -10.76 7.26
CA LYS A 174 -11.10 -10.23 8.63
C LYS A 174 -9.95 -10.88 9.41
N LYS A 175 -9.05 -10.05 9.98
CA LYS A 175 -8.00 -10.47 10.90
C LYS A 175 -7.99 -9.56 12.13
N GLY A 176 -8.40 -10.10 13.27
CA GLY A 176 -8.57 -9.30 14.49
C GLY A 176 -9.61 -8.19 14.28
N ASN A 177 -9.18 -6.95 14.49
CA ASN A 177 -9.98 -5.74 14.31
C ASN A 177 -9.84 -5.10 12.91
N VAL A 178 -9.19 -5.74 11.96
CA VAL A 178 -9.02 -5.22 10.60
C VAL A 178 -9.80 -6.06 9.61
N LEU A 179 -10.64 -5.41 8.80
CA LEU A 179 -11.31 -5.98 7.65
C LEU A 179 -10.64 -5.45 6.37
N SER A 180 -9.96 -6.34 5.65
CA SER A 180 -9.40 -6.03 4.32
C SER A 180 -10.46 -6.24 3.25
N VAL A 181 -10.58 -5.27 2.34
CA VAL A 181 -11.55 -5.24 1.24
C VAL A 181 -10.81 -4.98 -0.06
N PHE A 182 -10.99 -5.84 -1.04
CA PHE A 182 -10.32 -5.75 -2.34
C PHE A 182 -11.11 -6.50 -3.41
N ASP A 183 -10.70 -6.38 -4.67
CA ASP A 183 -11.29 -7.14 -5.79
C ASP A 183 -12.83 -6.99 -5.82
N PHE A 184 -13.30 -5.77 -5.99
CA PHE A 184 -14.72 -5.43 -5.94
C PHE A 184 -15.11 -4.47 -7.07
N TYR A 185 -16.40 -4.39 -7.32
CA TYR A 185 -16.99 -3.41 -8.22
C TYR A 185 -17.49 -2.18 -7.46
N ALA A 186 -17.28 -1.02 -8.04
CA ALA A 186 -17.82 0.26 -7.61
C ALA A 186 -18.70 0.86 -8.72
N THR A 187 -19.70 1.65 -8.38
CA THR A 187 -20.49 2.39 -9.37
C THR A 187 -19.95 3.82 -9.50
N LYS A 188 -19.52 4.20 -10.71
CA LYS A 188 -19.10 5.56 -11.01
C LYS A 188 -19.81 6.05 -12.27
N ALA A 189 -20.48 7.19 -12.18
CA ALA A 189 -21.27 7.77 -13.29
C ALA A 189 -22.25 6.76 -13.93
N GLY A 190 -22.90 5.92 -13.11
CA GLY A 190 -23.88 4.93 -13.57
C GLY A 190 -23.28 3.64 -14.14
N SER A 191 -21.96 3.52 -14.25
CA SER A 191 -21.27 2.35 -14.75
C SER A 191 -20.57 1.59 -13.62
N ASN A 192 -20.56 0.25 -13.69
CA ASN A 192 -19.78 -0.57 -12.78
C ASN A 192 -18.32 -0.58 -13.22
N ILE A 193 -17.42 -0.17 -12.32
CA ILE A 193 -15.98 -0.14 -12.54
C ILE A 193 -15.31 -1.07 -11.54
N TYR A 194 -14.42 -1.93 -12.03
CA TYR A 194 -13.59 -2.78 -11.19
C TYR A 194 -12.56 -1.94 -10.42
N ASN A 195 -12.57 -2.08 -9.09
CA ASN A 195 -11.63 -1.37 -8.22
C ASN A 195 -10.43 -2.26 -7.90
N ARG A 196 -9.25 -1.82 -8.32
CA ARG A 196 -7.97 -2.54 -8.14
C ARG A 196 -7.25 -2.20 -6.83
N ASN A 197 -7.85 -1.43 -5.94
CA ASN A 197 -7.19 -1.06 -4.70
C ASN A 197 -7.59 -2.00 -3.57
N LEU A 198 -6.63 -2.21 -2.66
CA LEU A 198 -6.89 -2.85 -1.39
C LEU A 198 -7.10 -1.77 -0.32
N PHE A 199 -8.22 -1.88 0.38
CA PHE A 199 -8.58 -1.04 1.51
C PHE A 199 -8.62 -1.86 2.80
N GLN A 200 -8.38 -1.20 3.92
CA GLN A 200 -8.55 -1.78 5.24
C GLN A 200 -9.46 -0.89 6.08
N LEU A 201 -10.47 -1.51 6.69
CA LEU A 201 -11.33 -0.89 7.69
C LEU A 201 -10.90 -1.38 9.08
N ASN A 202 -10.49 -0.45 9.94
CA ASN A 202 -10.32 -0.74 11.36
C ASN A 202 -11.72 -0.78 12.01
N LEU A 203 -12.11 -1.93 12.57
CA LEU A 203 -13.44 -2.16 13.14
C LEU A 203 -13.63 -1.59 14.55
N ASP A 204 -12.57 -1.11 15.21
CA ASP A 204 -12.68 -0.42 16.51
C ASP A 204 -12.93 1.08 16.31
N SER A 205 -12.25 1.70 15.36
CA SER A 205 -12.35 3.14 15.08
C SER A 205 -13.23 3.46 13.86
N PHE A 206 -13.65 2.46 13.10
CA PHE A 206 -14.34 2.59 11.81
C PHE A 206 -13.61 3.49 10.82
N THR A 207 -12.28 3.42 10.81
CA THR A 207 -11.42 4.24 9.95
C THR A 207 -10.88 3.41 8.79
N TRP A 208 -11.07 3.93 7.57
CA TRP A 208 -10.57 3.36 6.34
C TRP A 208 -9.17 3.85 5.99
N SER A 209 -8.35 2.95 5.49
CA SER A 209 -7.05 3.26 4.87
C SER A 209 -6.88 2.48 3.57
N LYS A 210 -6.41 3.16 2.52
CA LYS A 210 -5.97 2.53 1.28
C LYS A 210 -4.55 2.02 1.47
N LYS A 211 -4.30 0.75 1.16
CA LYS A 211 -2.97 0.11 1.31
C LYS A 211 -2.16 0.14 0.04
N GLY A 212 -2.80 -0.08 -1.08
CA GLY A 212 -2.09 -0.12 -2.36
C GLY A 212 -2.98 -0.58 -3.50
N THR A 213 -2.34 -0.84 -4.64
CA THR A 213 -3.00 -1.36 -5.83
C THR A 213 -2.70 -2.85 -5.97
N ILE A 214 -3.75 -3.66 -6.18
CA ILE A 214 -3.63 -5.10 -6.41
C ILE A 214 -2.67 -5.37 -7.57
N ASN A 215 -1.78 -6.32 -7.38
CA ASN A 215 -0.81 -6.72 -8.38
C ASN A 215 -1.53 -7.32 -9.61
N SER A 216 -1.10 -6.94 -10.81
CA SER A 216 -1.69 -7.44 -12.06
C SER A 216 -1.61 -8.96 -12.21
N SER A 217 -0.60 -9.59 -11.62
CA SER A 217 -0.48 -11.05 -11.62
C SER A 217 -1.58 -11.78 -10.83
N PHE A 218 -2.31 -11.07 -9.96
CA PHE A 218 -3.46 -11.62 -9.24
C PHE A 218 -4.69 -11.75 -10.13
N VAL A 219 -4.89 -10.82 -11.06
CA VAL A 219 -6.07 -10.71 -11.91
C VAL A 219 -5.62 -10.57 -13.35
N ASP A 220 -5.39 -11.70 -14.02
CA ASP A 220 -5.02 -11.71 -15.45
C ASP A 220 -6.19 -11.32 -16.36
N ASP A 221 -7.42 -11.62 -15.92
CA ASP A 221 -8.65 -11.27 -16.62
C ASP A 221 -9.64 -10.63 -15.64
N ILE A 222 -9.66 -9.29 -15.62
CA ILE A 222 -10.46 -8.47 -14.69
C ILE A 222 -11.95 -8.77 -14.82
N GLU A 223 -12.44 -9.03 -16.02
CA GLU A 223 -13.87 -9.25 -16.24
C GLU A 223 -14.39 -10.56 -15.61
N LYS A 224 -13.48 -11.47 -15.29
CA LYS A 224 -13.83 -12.81 -14.81
C LYS A 224 -13.35 -13.13 -13.39
N ALA A 225 -12.50 -12.29 -12.81
CA ALA A 225 -11.96 -12.53 -11.45
C ALA A 225 -13.08 -12.64 -10.38
N PHE A 226 -14.16 -11.91 -10.55
CA PHE A 226 -15.32 -11.97 -9.64
C PHE A 226 -16.09 -13.29 -9.71
N LEU A 227 -15.94 -14.07 -10.78
CA LEU A 227 -16.56 -15.39 -10.92
C LEU A 227 -15.83 -16.48 -10.14
N SER A 228 -14.63 -16.21 -9.63
CA SER A 228 -13.90 -17.14 -8.79
C SER A 228 -14.61 -17.33 -7.46
N ILE A 229 -14.91 -18.59 -7.12
CA ILE A 229 -15.46 -18.93 -5.82
C ILE A 229 -14.37 -18.73 -4.77
N LYS A 230 -14.67 -17.89 -3.78
CA LYS A 230 -13.75 -17.49 -2.72
C LYS A 230 -14.27 -18.01 -1.39
N VAL A 231 -13.44 -18.75 -0.68
CA VAL A 231 -13.80 -19.36 0.60
C VAL A 231 -12.86 -18.82 1.69
N PRO A 232 -13.40 -18.30 2.81
CA PRO A 232 -12.58 -17.90 3.95
C PRO A 232 -11.71 -19.06 4.44
N PHE A 233 -10.40 -18.81 4.61
CA PHE A 233 -9.45 -19.80 5.08
C PHE A 233 -8.45 -19.19 6.04
N LYS A 234 -8.41 -19.64 7.29
CA LYS A 234 -7.54 -19.11 8.34
C LYS A 234 -7.65 -17.57 8.41
N ARG A 235 -6.59 -16.86 8.01
CA ARG A 235 -6.52 -15.39 7.99
C ARG A 235 -6.50 -14.83 6.56
N GLY A 236 -7.10 -15.55 5.63
CA GLY A 236 -7.09 -15.22 4.21
C GLY A 236 -8.31 -15.77 3.48
N LEU A 237 -8.16 -15.89 2.17
CA LEU A 237 -9.13 -16.49 1.26
C LEU A 237 -8.46 -17.60 0.46
N PHE A 238 -9.16 -18.70 0.28
CA PHE A 238 -8.84 -19.74 -0.68
C PHE A 238 -9.70 -19.58 -1.93
N GLN A 239 -9.09 -19.70 -3.10
CA GLN A 239 -9.79 -19.75 -4.39
C GLN A 239 -9.03 -20.61 -5.39
N THR A 240 -9.73 -21.13 -6.42
CA THR A 240 -9.08 -21.65 -7.62
C THR A 240 -8.88 -20.50 -8.60
N HIS A 241 -7.77 -20.53 -9.36
CA HIS A 241 -7.54 -19.55 -10.40
C HIS A 241 -8.58 -19.70 -11.50
N TYR A 242 -9.22 -18.59 -11.92
CA TYR A 242 -10.33 -18.63 -12.85
C TYR A 242 -9.96 -19.27 -14.20
N ASN A 243 -8.85 -18.81 -14.78
CA ASN A 243 -8.41 -19.27 -16.11
C ASN A 243 -7.65 -20.59 -16.05
N ASN A 244 -7.23 -21.06 -14.87
CA ASN A 244 -6.45 -22.28 -14.72
C ASN A 244 -6.89 -23.05 -13.48
N LYS A 245 -7.88 -23.93 -13.62
CA LYS A 245 -8.40 -24.77 -12.54
C LYS A 245 -7.34 -25.70 -11.91
N ASN A 246 -6.18 -25.84 -12.54
CA ASN A 246 -5.06 -26.60 -11.97
C ASN A 246 -4.22 -25.75 -10.99
N VAL A 247 -4.58 -24.49 -10.80
CA VAL A 247 -3.92 -23.59 -9.86
C VAL A 247 -4.92 -23.12 -8.81
N SER A 248 -4.54 -23.24 -7.55
CA SER A 248 -5.24 -22.64 -6.41
C SER A 248 -4.42 -21.52 -5.79
N GLN A 249 -5.07 -20.63 -5.10
CA GLN A 249 -4.45 -19.47 -4.46
C GLN A 249 -4.92 -19.33 -3.02
N ILE A 250 -4.00 -19.02 -2.12
CA ILE A 250 -4.33 -18.55 -0.78
C ILE A 250 -3.88 -17.08 -0.69
N ILE A 251 -4.84 -16.21 -0.43
CA ILE A 251 -4.68 -14.76 -0.43
C ILE A 251 -4.68 -14.27 1.00
N ALA A 252 -3.60 -13.64 1.44
CA ALA A 252 -3.42 -13.14 2.80
C ALA A 252 -3.11 -11.63 2.84
N PRO A 253 -4.13 -10.76 2.85
CA PRO A 253 -3.94 -9.31 2.82
C PRO A 253 -3.12 -8.75 3.98
N SER A 254 -3.16 -9.42 5.12
CA SER A 254 -2.44 -8.98 6.33
C SER A 254 -0.93 -9.13 6.26
N THR A 255 -0.44 -9.99 5.40
CA THR A 255 0.99 -10.22 5.12
C THR A 255 1.38 -9.74 3.73
N ASN A 256 0.44 -9.11 3.00
CA ASN A 256 0.62 -8.70 1.62
C ASN A 256 1.08 -9.86 0.73
N SER A 257 0.55 -11.06 0.95
CA SER A 257 1.00 -12.23 0.20
C SER A 257 -0.13 -12.94 -0.54
N ILE A 258 0.24 -13.55 -1.65
CA ILE A 258 -0.54 -14.50 -2.41
C ILE A 258 0.31 -15.73 -2.66
N ILE A 259 -0.17 -16.88 -2.22
CA ILE A 259 0.53 -18.15 -2.37
C ILE A 259 -0.18 -18.95 -3.45
N TYR A 260 0.57 -19.40 -4.44
CA TYR A 260 0.09 -20.21 -5.55
C TYR A 260 0.40 -21.66 -5.30
N TYR A 261 -0.57 -22.50 -5.57
CA TYR A 261 -0.48 -23.94 -5.45
C TYR A 261 -0.88 -24.60 -6.78
N LYS A 262 -0.11 -25.61 -7.18
CA LYS A 262 -0.51 -26.52 -8.24
C LYS A 262 -1.45 -27.58 -7.66
N ASN A 263 -2.60 -27.80 -8.31
CA ASN A 263 -3.54 -28.81 -7.91
C ASN A 263 -3.15 -30.15 -8.53
N THR A 264 -2.96 -31.17 -7.69
CA THR A 264 -2.66 -32.54 -8.15
C THR A 264 -3.90 -33.33 -8.59
N SER A 265 -5.08 -32.82 -8.23
CA SER A 265 -6.38 -33.41 -8.60
C SER A 265 -7.45 -32.33 -8.68
N LEU A 266 -8.62 -32.68 -9.22
CA LEU A 266 -9.74 -31.77 -9.29
C LEU A 266 -10.11 -31.26 -7.88
N VAL A 267 -10.23 -29.94 -7.77
CA VAL A 267 -10.70 -29.27 -6.55
C VAL A 267 -12.22 -29.15 -6.63
N PRO A 268 -12.98 -29.79 -5.73
CA PRO A 268 -14.44 -29.73 -5.74
C PRO A 268 -14.93 -28.44 -5.09
N LEU A 269 -14.56 -27.30 -5.68
CA LEU A 269 -14.94 -25.97 -5.19
C LEU A 269 -16.20 -25.51 -5.92
N GLU A 270 -17.30 -25.46 -5.18
CA GLU A 270 -18.62 -25.04 -5.65
C GLU A 270 -19.12 -23.83 -4.84
N GLU A 271 -20.13 -23.15 -5.35
CA GLU A 271 -20.77 -22.06 -4.61
C GLU A 271 -21.38 -22.58 -3.30
N GLY A 272 -21.11 -21.92 -2.19
CA GLY A 272 -21.50 -22.36 -0.86
C GLY A 272 -20.53 -23.33 -0.20
N SER A 273 -19.39 -23.66 -0.83
CA SER A 273 -18.30 -24.40 -0.17
C SER A 273 -17.75 -23.63 1.03
N ILE A 274 -17.29 -24.37 2.03
CA ILE A 274 -16.62 -23.81 3.22
C ILE A 274 -15.30 -24.55 3.47
N ILE A 275 -14.41 -23.95 4.25
CA ILE A 275 -13.23 -24.64 4.77
C ILE A 275 -13.34 -24.69 6.29
N VAL A 276 -13.18 -25.90 6.84
CA VAL A 276 -13.21 -26.18 8.27
C VAL A 276 -11.86 -26.82 8.63
N GLY A 277 -11.06 -26.09 9.43
CA GLY A 277 -9.67 -26.47 9.69
C GLY A 277 -8.83 -26.46 8.41
N ASN A 278 -8.48 -27.65 7.93
CA ASN A 278 -7.77 -27.84 6.66
C ASN A 278 -8.59 -28.64 5.63
N ASN A 279 -9.88 -28.82 5.89
CA ASN A 279 -10.77 -29.59 5.03
C ASN A 279 -11.69 -28.66 4.21
N LEU A 280 -11.61 -28.77 2.89
CA LEU A 280 -12.61 -28.22 1.99
C LEU A 280 -13.88 -29.07 2.07
N VAL A 281 -14.99 -28.43 2.36
CA VAL A 281 -16.30 -29.05 2.43
C VAL A 281 -17.18 -28.45 1.34
N SER A 282 -17.65 -29.29 0.43
CA SER A 282 -18.44 -28.86 -0.72
C SER A 282 -19.65 -29.81 -0.91
N VAL A 283 -20.67 -29.28 -1.55
CA VAL A 283 -21.78 -30.10 -2.02
C VAL A 283 -21.67 -30.23 -3.53
N VAL A 284 -21.34 -31.44 -3.96
CA VAL A 284 -21.20 -31.77 -5.39
C VAL A 284 -22.48 -32.41 -5.85
N LEU A 285 -22.99 -31.97 -6.99
CA LEU A 285 -24.17 -32.52 -7.63
C LEU A 285 -23.78 -33.80 -8.36
N GLY A 286 -24.46 -34.89 -8.04
CA GLY A 286 -24.35 -36.15 -8.78
C GLY A 286 -24.81 -36.02 -10.25
N SER A 287 -24.43 -36.99 -11.07
CA SER A 287 -24.81 -37.03 -12.49
C SER A 287 -26.32 -37.14 -12.70
N GLU A 288 -27.03 -37.74 -11.77
CA GLU A 288 -28.48 -37.72 -11.70
C GLU A 288 -28.92 -36.52 -10.86
N LYS A 289 -29.78 -35.67 -11.43
CA LYS A 289 -30.20 -34.36 -10.89
C LYS A 289 -30.82 -34.39 -9.48
N THR A 290 -30.94 -35.56 -8.86
CA THR A 290 -31.57 -35.79 -7.56
C THR A 290 -30.57 -36.00 -6.42
N ASP A 291 -29.31 -36.35 -6.70
CA ASP A 291 -28.35 -36.70 -5.65
C ASP A 291 -27.30 -35.60 -5.47
N SER A 292 -27.36 -34.92 -4.35
CA SER A 292 -26.28 -34.06 -3.89
C SER A 292 -25.47 -34.80 -2.82
N ALA A 293 -24.17 -34.91 -3.02
CA ALA A 293 -23.26 -35.50 -2.06
C ALA A 293 -22.39 -34.45 -1.38
N LEU A 294 -22.31 -34.54 -0.05
CA LEU A 294 -21.34 -33.75 0.70
C LEU A 294 -19.96 -34.40 0.54
N VAL A 295 -19.02 -33.63 -0.01
CA VAL A 295 -17.65 -34.06 -0.28
C VAL A 295 -16.70 -33.33 0.66
N PHE A 296 -15.79 -34.10 1.25
CA PHE A 296 -14.73 -33.62 2.13
C PHE A 296 -13.38 -33.92 1.49
N LYS A 297 -12.49 -32.94 1.43
CA LYS A 297 -11.16 -33.14 0.91
C LYS A 297 -10.15 -32.29 1.68
N SER A 298 -9.10 -32.92 2.22
CA SER A 298 -8.04 -32.16 2.86
C SER A 298 -7.28 -31.33 1.82
N LEU A 299 -6.98 -30.08 2.15
CA LEU A 299 -6.18 -29.20 1.29
C LEU A 299 -4.80 -29.79 1.01
N ASP A 300 -4.20 -30.47 1.98
CA ASP A 300 -2.87 -31.10 1.86
C ASP A 300 -2.86 -32.26 0.85
N GLU A 301 -4.02 -32.84 0.54
CA GLU A 301 -4.11 -33.94 -0.42
C GLU A 301 -3.95 -33.49 -1.88
N PHE A 302 -4.19 -32.22 -2.16
CA PHE A 302 -4.20 -31.76 -3.55
C PHE A 302 -3.46 -30.45 -3.81
N LEU A 303 -2.97 -29.76 -2.77
CA LEU A 303 -2.21 -28.52 -2.92
C LEU A 303 -0.71 -28.79 -2.83
N VAL A 304 0.01 -28.49 -3.90
CA VAL A 304 1.48 -28.48 -3.92
C VAL A 304 1.94 -27.05 -4.10
N PHE A 305 2.73 -26.55 -3.14
CA PHE A 305 3.29 -25.19 -3.21
C PHE A 305 4.04 -24.98 -4.53
N GLU A 306 3.80 -23.86 -5.19
CA GLU A 306 4.45 -23.46 -6.42
C GLU A 306 5.32 -22.22 -6.23
N LYS A 307 4.70 -21.11 -5.81
CA LYS A 307 5.38 -19.83 -5.57
C LYS A 307 4.58 -18.94 -4.63
N GLU A 308 5.26 -17.93 -4.11
CA GLU A 308 4.64 -16.82 -3.38
C GLU A 308 4.93 -15.49 -4.08
N GLY A 309 4.01 -14.55 -3.98
CA GLY A 309 4.12 -13.22 -4.55
C GLY A 309 3.44 -12.16 -3.69
N LEU A 310 3.62 -10.91 -4.05
CA LEU A 310 2.92 -9.80 -3.40
C LEU A 310 1.50 -9.68 -3.92
N LEU A 311 0.54 -9.52 -3.01
CA LEU A 311 -0.86 -9.30 -3.34
C LEU A 311 -1.09 -7.90 -3.90
N TYR A 312 -0.44 -6.89 -3.33
CA TYR A 312 -0.58 -5.50 -3.76
C TYR A 312 0.75 -4.75 -3.67
N ASN A 313 0.87 -3.72 -4.51
CA ASN A 313 1.97 -2.77 -4.45
C ASN A 313 1.62 -1.68 -3.44
N ASP A 314 2.42 -1.59 -2.38
CA ASP A 314 2.21 -0.60 -1.32
C ASP A 314 2.57 0.81 -1.83
N SER A 315 1.59 1.69 -1.83
CA SER A 315 1.78 3.09 -2.23
C SER A 315 2.78 3.83 -1.32
N PHE A 316 2.93 3.38 -0.08
CA PHE A 316 3.81 4.02 0.90
C PHE A 316 5.29 3.73 0.63
N VAL A 317 5.63 2.53 0.20
CA VAL A 317 7.00 2.13 -0.14
C VAL A 317 7.55 2.98 -1.29
N PHE A 318 6.76 3.24 -2.31
CA PHE A 318 7.17 4.06 -3.46
C PHE A 318 7.47 5.52 -3.05
N VAL A 319 6.61 6.12 -2.23
CA VAL A 319 6.79 7.50 -1.70
C VAL A 319 8.04 7.58 -0.82
N THR A 320 8.25 6.60 0.06
CA THR A 320 9.45 6.54 0.92
C THR A 320 10.74 6.41 0.09
N TYR A 321 10.72 5.59 -0.96
CA TYR A 321 11.85 5.45 -1.90
C TYR A 321 12.16 6.78 -2.61
N LEU A 322 11.13 7.50 -3.03
CA LEU A 322 11.27 8.82 -3.66
C LEU A 322 11.91 9.85 -2.71
N PHE A 323 11.54 9.85 -1.43
CA PHE A 323 12.15 10.72 -0.42
C PHE A 323 13.61 10.34 -0.14
N ILE A 324 13.93 9.06 -0.06
CA ILE A 324 15.31 8.60 0.16
C ILE A 324 16.20 8.99 -1.04
N VAL A 325 15.76 8.70 -2.26
CA VAL A 325 16.49 9.04 -3.49
C VAL A 325 16.64 10.54 -3.64
N GLY A 326 15.57 11.31 -3.40
CA GLY A 326 15.60 12.77 -3.41
C GLY A 326 16.55 13.36 -2.36
N GLY A 327 16.56 12.80 -1.17
CA GLY A 327 17.49 13.19 -0.09
C GLY A 327 18.95 12.93 -0.43
N VAL A 328 19.27 11.77 -0.98
CA VAL A 328 20.63 11.42 -1.44
C VAL A 328 21.09 12.35 -2.56
N LEU A 329 20.21 12.64 -3.52
CA LEU A 329 20.53 13.56 -4.63
C LEU A 329 20.80 14.97 -4.14
N LEU A 330 20.02 15.47 -3.17
CA LEU A 330 20.24 16.77 -2.54
C LEU A 330 21.58 16.84 -1.80
N LEU A 331 21.93 15.79 -1.06
CA LEU A 331 23.22 15.71 -0.37
C LEU A 331 24.41 15.70 -1.36
N LEU A 332 24.27 15.00 -2.48
CA LEU A 332 25.27 15.02 -3.57
C LEU A 332 25.43 16.41 -4.17
N ILE A 333 24.35 17.12 -4.45
CA ILE A 333 24.40 18.50 -4.97
C ILE A 333 25.08 19.43 -3.97
N LEU A 334 24.75 19.35 -2.68
CA LEU A 334 25.40 20.14 -1.62
C LEU A 334 26.90 19.82 -1.52
N PHE A 335 27.25 18.53 -1.57
CA PHE A 335 28.65 18.09 -1.54
C PHE A 335 29.47 18.68 -2.71
N VAL A 336 28.92 18.59 -3.93
CA VAL A 336 29.54 19.17 -5.14
C VAL A 336 29.67 20.69 -5.00
N PHE A 337 28.62 21.37 -4.53
CA PHE A 337 28.65 22.82 -4.32
C PHE A 337 29.72 23.24 -3.31
N PHE A 338 29.81 22.55 -2.16
CA PHE A 338 30.86 22.85 -1.16
C PHE A 338 32.25 22.50 -1.68
N TYR A 339 32.41 21.39 -2.40
CA TYR A 339 33.70 21.00 -2.99
C TYR A 339 34.22 22.06 -3.96
N PHE A 340 33.39 22.57 -4.86
CA PHE A 340 33.80 23.62 -5.79
C PHE A 340 33.98 24.98 -5.11
N LYS A 341 33.26 25.29 -4.05
CA LYS A 341 33.41 26.54 -3.32
C LYS A 341 34.72 26.60 -2.54
N THR A 342 35.30 25.48 -2.12
CA THR A 342 36.55 25.40 -1.37
C THR A 342 37.79 25.22 -2.26
N ALA A 343 37.64 25.12 -3.57
CA ALA A 343 38.76 25.04 -4.50
C ALA A 343 39.56 26.33 -4.49
N HIS A 344 40.82 26.28 -3.97
CA HIS A 344 41.73 27.41 -3.98
C HIS A 344 42.18 27.74 -5.41
N LYS A 345 42.12 29.03 -5.78
CA LYS A 345 42.70 29.46 -7.05
C LYS A 345 44.25 29.42 -6.96
N VAL A 346 44.89 28.67 -7.84
CA VAL A 346 46.33 28.51 -7.91
C VAL A 346 46.93 29.54 -8.87
N PHE A 347 47.93 30.28 -8.41
CA PHE A 347 48.67 31.22 -9.22
C PHE A 347 50.15 30.80 -9.28
N TYR A 348 50.74 30.93 -10.45
CA TYR A 348 52.14 30.61 -10.68
C TYR A 348 52.95 31.91 -10.76
N PHE A 349 53.97 32.01 -9.92
CA PHE A 349 54.87 33.17 -9.89
C PHE A 349 56.18 32.81 -10.60
N SER A 350 56.52 33.53 -11.66
CA SER A 350 57.77 33.43 -12.40
C SER A 350 58.54 34.75 -12.29
N LYS A 351 59.82 34.79 -12.73
CA LYS A 351 60.73 35.97 -12.62
C LYS A 351 60.08 37.29 -13.03
N ASP A 352 59.16 37.27 -14.01
CA ASP A 352 58.67 38.53 -14.61
C ASP A 352 57.14 38.71 -14.55
N SER A 353 56.42 37.72 -14.17
CA SER A 353 54.95 37.76 -14.17
C SER A 353 54.33 36.78 -13.18
N LEU A 354 53.09 37.08 -12.80
CA LEU A 354 52.20 36.17 -12.11
C LEU A 354 51.15 35.71 -13.11
N PHE A 355 50.94 34.41 -13.22
CA PHE A 355 49.98 33.86 -14.16
C PHE A 355 49.15 32.73 -13.58
N THR A 356 47.95 32.60 -14.11
CA THR A 356 47.13 31.41 -14.01
C THR A 356 47.24 30.62 -15.32
N GLU A 357 46.60 29.45 -15.40
CA GLU A 357 46.58 28.67 -16.63
C GLU A 357 46.08 29.45 -17.88
N GLU A 358 45.32 30.53 -17.66
CA GLU A 358 44.69 31.27 -18.75
C GLU A 358 45.36 32.60 -19.12
N LYS A 359 45.96 33.35 -18.17
CA LYS A 359 46.48 34.71 -18.42
C LYS A 359 47.58 35.16 -17.45
N ALA A 360 48.57 35.86 -17.98
CA ALA A 360 49.64 36.49 -17.21
C ALA A 360 49.26 37.90 -16.76
N ILE A 361 49.67 38.27 -15.54
CA ILE A 361 49.62 39.64 -15.00
C ILE A 361 51.05 40.17 -14.97
N ALA A 362 51.33 41.25 -15.73
CA ALA A 362 52.61 41.91 -15.72
C ALA A 362 52.85 42.61 -14.38
N LEU A 363 53.99 42.33 -13.76
CA LEU A 363 54.43 42.91 -12.49
C LEU A 363 55.54 43.92 -12.72
N ASN A 364 55.44 45.04 -12.03
CA ASN A 364 56.58 46.00 -11.97
C ASN A 364 57.65 45.49 -11.01
N LYS A 365 58.81 46.16 -10.98
CA LYS A 365 59.95 45.76 -10.17
C LYS A 365 59.67 45.67 -8.67
N ASP A 366 58.91 46.60 -8.14
CA ASP A 366 58.51 46.63 -6.72
C ASP A 366 57.56 45.54 -6.34
N GLU A 367 56.54 45.27 -7.20
CA GLU A 367 55.56 44.20 -7.06
C GLU A 367 56.23 42.80 -7.09
N LYS A 368 57.19 42.61 -8.01
CA LYS A 368 58.00 41.38 -8.07
C LYS A 368 58.77 41.13 -6.81
N TYR A 369 59.45 42.17 -6.31
CA TYR A 369 60.21 42.07 -5.08
C TYR A 369 59.32 41.67 -3.91
N PHE A 370 58.20 42.36 -3.74
CA PHE A 370 57.26 42.07 -2.67
C PHE A 370 56.69 40.65 -2.69
N LEU A 371 56.30 40.19 -3.86
CA LEU A 371 55.81 38.80 -4.00
C LEU A 371 56.93 37.78 -3.75
N SER A 372 58.19 38.10 -4.15
CA SER A 372 59.35 37.24 -3.85
C SER A 372 59.61 37.13 -2.36
N LEU A 373 59.38 38.19 -1.57
CA LEU A 373 59.47 38.12 -0.11
C LEU A 373 58.38 37.19 0.48
N LEU A 374 57.16 37.31 0.02
CA LEU A 374 56.06 36.45 0.47
C LEU A 374 56.28 34.95 0.15
N THR A 375 56.83 34.66 -1.02
CA THR A 375 57.09 33.27 -1.43
C THR A 375 58.30 32.64 -0.75
N LYS A 376 59.26 33.47 -0.30
CA LYS A 376 60.45 33.01 0.43
C LYS A 376 60.25 32.92 1.94
N SER A 377 59.17 33.51 2.47
CA SER A 377 58.92 33.52 3.91
C SER A 377 58.34 32.15 4.34
N PRO A 378 59.00 31.47 5.30
CA PRO A 378 58.45 30.16 5.80
C PRO A 378 57.09 30.27 6.46
N SER A 379 56.71 31.45 6.96
CA SER A 379 55.47 31.75 7.64
C SER A 379 54.40 32.24 6.68
N GLU A 380 54.70 32.32 5.38
CA GLU A 380 53.77 32.91 4.36
C GLU A 380 53.38 34.38 4.70
N THR A 381 54.10 35.02 5.63
CA THR A 381 53.85 36.40 6.05
C THR A 381 55.12 37.21 5.93
N VAL A 382 54.98 38.49 5.60
CA VAL A 382 56.09 39.43 5.52
C VAL A 382 55.87 40.63 6.47
N GLU A 383 56.83 40.94 7.27
CA GLU A 383 56.80 42.08 8.20
C GLU A 383 56.82 43.41 7.46
N ASN A 384 56.04 44.38 7.94
CA ASN A 384 56.00 45.72 7.39
C ASN A 384 57.40 46.39 7.38
N ALA A 385 58.26 46.12 8.39
CA ALA A 385 59.63 46.65 8.48
C ALA A 385 60.49 46.21 7.30
N LEU A 386 60.44 44.95 6.93
CA LEU A 386 61.16 44.38 5.76
C LEU A 386 60.75 45.05 4.44
N VAL A 387 59.42 45.25 4.24
CA VAL A 387 58.96 45.95 3.06
C VAL A 387 59.32 47.40 3.03
N LEU A 388 59.27 48.10 4.16
CA LEU A 388 59.69 49.52 4.27
C LEU A 388 61.19 49.73 4.02
N ASN A 389 62.02 48.83 4.50
CA ASN A 389 63.47 48.89 4.26
C ASN A 389 63.85 48.91 2.77
N TYR A 390 63.10 48.16 1.94
CA TYR A 390 63.26 48.19 0.48
C TYR A 390 62.99 49.56 -0.13
N PHE A 391 61.99 50.27 0.38
CA PHE A 391 61.58 51.60 -0.14
C PHE A 391 62.38 52.75 0.49
N ASN A 392 63.13 52.49 1.54
CA ASN A 392 63.89 53.51 2.32
C ASN A 392 65.36 53.59 1.89
N HIS A 393 65.75 53.09 0.73
CA HIS A 393 67.08 53.22 0.18
C HIS A 393 67.36 54.64 -0.36
N GLY A 394 68.39 55.32 0.14
CA GLY A 394 68.76 56.65 -0.23
C GLY A 394 68.10 57.78 0.60
N ALA A 395 68.22 59.02 0.21
CA ALA A 395 67.71 60.20 0.94
C ALA A 395 66.21 60.41 0.86
N VAL A 396 65.42 59.29 0.96
CA VAL A 396 63.94 59.31 0.88
C VAL A 396 63.42 59.42 2.31
N SER A 397 62.45 60.32 2.57
CA SER A 397 61.81 60.44 3.87
C SER A 397 60.97 59.20 4.17
N LEU A 398 60.78 58.80 5.43
CA LEU A 398 59.98 57.70 5.87
C LEU A 398 58.54 57.76 5.33
N ASP A 399 57.92 58.94 5.31
CA ASP A 399 56.59 59.17 4.76
C ASP A 399 56.49 58.88 3.26
N ALA A 400 57.55 59.21 2.50
CA ALA A 400 57.60 58.90 1.08
C ALA A 400 57.73 57.37 0.84
N ALA A 401 58.51 56.66 1.67
CA ALA A 401 58.62 55.22 1.65
C ALA A 401 57.29 54.55 1.97
N ILE A 402 56.54 54.99 2.98
CA ILE A 402 55.24 54.52 3.35
C ILE A 402 54.24 54.73 2.18
N LYS A 403 54.18 55.88 1.56
CA LYS A 403 53.34 56.18 0.42
C LYS A 403 53.66 55.29 -0.77
N ARG A 404 54.93 55.06 -1.10
CA ARG A 404 55.31 54.14 -2.20
C ARG A 404 54.89 52.70 -1.94
N LYS A 405 55.14 52.21 -0.72
CA LYS A 405 54.70 50.85 -0.29
C LYS A 405 53.20 50.70 -0.41
N ASN A 406 52.43 51.65 0.13
CA ASN A 406 50.94 51.55 0.04
C ASN A 406 50.44 51.55 -1.42
N LYS A 407 51.02 52.47 -2.25
CA LYS A 407 50.65 52.50 -3.69
C LYS A 407 50.99 51.22 -4.41
N MET A 408 52.10 50.55 -4.06
CA MET A 408 52.43 49.23 -4.64
C MET A 408 51.39 48.15 -4.23
N ILE A 409 51.02 48.07 -2.94
CA ILE A 409 50.04 47.10 -2.45
C ILE A 409 48.66 47.35 -3.07
N ASP A 410 48.23 48.61 -3.15
CA ASP A 410 46.97 49.02 -3.77
C ASP A 410 46.97 48.69 -5.27
N SER A 411 48.08 48.89 -5.96
CA SER A 411 48.24 48.50 -7.37
C SER A 411 48.09 47.02 -7.57
N LEU A 412 48.76 46.19 -6.76
CA LEU A 412 48.65 44.74 -6.80
C LEU A 412 47.21 44.30 -6.53
N ASN A 413 46.59 44.78 -5.46
CA ASN A 413 45.22 44.42 -5.12
C ASN A 413 44.23 44.85 -6.19
N SER A 414 44.39 46.05 -6.79
CA SER A 414 43.53 46.54 -7.85
C SER A 414 43.66 45.70 -9.12
N LYS A 415 44.88 45.32 -9.53
CA LYS A 415 45.11 44.43 -10.67
C LYS A 415 44.43 43.10 -10.50
N PHE A 416 44.44 42.53 -9.31
CA PHE A 416 43.82 41.24 -9.01
C PHE A 416 42.33 41.36 -8.84
N PHE A 417 41.84 42.39 -8.15
CA PHE A 417 40.43 42.61 -7.95
C PHE A 417 39.67 42.82 -9.28
N GLN A 418 40.23 43.67 -10.16
CA GLN A 418 39.62 43.91 -11.47
C GLN A 418 39.50 42.67 -12.35
N ARG A 419 40.36 41.67 -12.13
CA ARG A 419 40.46 40.50 -13.00
C ARG A 419 39.89 39.23 -12.39
N TYR A 420 39.95 39.09 -11.08
CA TYR A 420 39.58 37.86 -10.36
C TYR A 420 38.61 38.09 -9.19
N GLU A 421 38.23 39.33 -8.94
CA GLU A 421 37.41 39.76 -7.80
C GLU A 421 38.00 39.35 -6.44
N ILE A 422 39.32 39.26 -6.35
CA ILE A 422 40.05 38.80 -5.16
C ILE A 422 41.02 39.88 -4.72
N VAL A 423 41.08 40.13 -3.42
CA VAL A 423 42.11 40.93 -2.79
C VAL A 423 43.32 40.03 -2.56
N LEU A 424 44.42 40.25 -3.30
CA LEU A 424 45.62 39.40 -3.26
C LEU A 424 46.35 39.49 -1.94
N ILE A 425 46.65 40.70 -1.51
CA ILE A 425 47.42 40.99 -0.29
C ILE A 425 46.50 41.48 0.81
N GLN A 426 46.52 40.76 1.91
CA GLN A 426 45.87 41.13 3.15
C GLN A 426 46.88 41.51 4.23
N LYS A 427 46.44 42.32 5.20
CA LYS A 427 47.24 42.71 6.35
C LYS A 427 46.59 42.27 7.64
N LYS A 428 47.41 41.88 8.61
CA LYS A 428 46.96 41.62 10.00
C LYS A 428 48.01 42.25 10.99
N THR A 429 47.58 42.54 12.19
CA THR A 429 48.43 42.89 13.27
C THR A 429 49.10 41.62 13.82
N ASP A 430 50.38 41.68 14.19
CA ASP A 430 51.02 40.53 14.81
C ASP A 430 50.43 40.28 16.21
N GLU A 431 50.11 39.04 16.50
CA GLU A 431 49.54 38.64 17.79
C GLU A 431 50.54 38.82 18.97
N LYS A 432 51.88 38.82 18.69
CA LYS A 432 52.94 38.97 19.67
C LYS A 432 53.36 40.42 19.92
N ASP A 433 53.21 41.28 18.89
CA ASP A 433 53.47 42.70 18.99
C ASP A 433 52.48 43.50 18.19
N SER A 434 51.49 44.10 18.87
CA SER A 434 50.40 44.87 18.28
C SER A 434 50.81 46.07 17.44
N ARG A 435 52.11 46.49 17.52
CA ARG A 435 52.67 47.56 16.69
C ARG A 435 53.17 47.08 15.33
N GLN A 436 53.31 45.74 15.17
CA GLN A 436 53.77 45.16 13.91
C GLN A 436 52.60 44.77 13.01
N VAL A 437 52.74 45.12 11.74
CA VAL A 437 51.83 44.76 10.69
C VAL A 437 52.46 43.70 9.81
N LEU A 438 51.74 42.58 9.63
CA LEU A 438 52.16 41.49 8.77
C LEU A 438 51.31 41.50 7.49
N TYR A 439 51.95 41.29 6.37
CA TYR A 439 51.31 41.11 5.06
C TYR A 439 51.29 39.62 4.71
N PHE A 440 50.17 39.14 4.15
CA PHE A 440 50.01 37.74 3.73
C PHE A 440 49.10 37.64 2.50
N LEU A 441 49.20 36.52 1.80
CA LEU A 441 48.30 36.22 0.69
C LEU A 441 46.91 35.84 1.19
N SER A 442 45.89 36.21 0.44
CA SER A 442 44.50 35.76 0.76
C SER A 442 44.45 34.25 0.91
N LYS A 443 43.77 33.75 1.94
CA LYS A 443 43.62 32.32 2.24
C LYS A 443 42.95 31.52 1.11
N THR A 444 42.29 32.18 0.18
CA THR A 444 41.66 31.58 -1.01
C THR A 444 42.62 31.35 -2.16
N LEU A 445 43.90 31.69 -1.98
CA LEU A 445 44.95 31.69 -3.01
C LEU A 445 46.09 30.77 -2.60
N LYS A 446 46.64 30.06 -3.57
CA LYS A 446 47.94 29.37 -3.43
C LYS A 446 48.91 29.90 -4.47
N LEU A 447 50.06 30.38 -4.01
CA LEU A 447 51.12 30.88 -4.87
C LEU A 447 52.23 29.80 -5.03
N ILE A 448 52.52 29.42 -6.24
CA ILE A 448 53.55 28.45 -6.58
C ILE A 448 54.67 29.17 -7.34
N THR A 449 55.89 29.13 -6.80
CA THR A 449 57.04 29.69 -7.48
C THR A 449 57.60 28.68 -8.49
N ILE A 450 57.73 29.10 -9.74
CA ILE A 450 58.37 28.30 -10.77
C ILE A 450 59.82 28.78 -10.87
N SER A 451 60.74 27.90 -10.48
CA SER A 451 62.16 28.08 -10.76
C SER A 451 62.40 27.83 -12.24
N GLY A 452 62.58 28.91 -13.01
CA GLY A 452 63.06 28.85 -14.40
C GLY A 452 64.54 28.87 -14.44
#